data_f5990859be5f8fbc0449353790d7ca05
#
_entry.id   f5990859be5f8fbc0449353790d7ca05
#
_cell.length_a   1.000
_cell.length_b   1.000
_cell.length_c   1.000
_cell.angle_alpha   90.00
_cell.angle_beta   90.00
_cell.angle_gamma   90.00
#
_symmetry.space_group_name_H-M   'P 1'
#
loop_
_entity.id
_entity.type
_entity.pdbx_description
1 polymer ?
#
loop_
_entity_poly.entity_id
_entity_poly.type
_entity_poly.pdbx_seq_one_letter_code
_entity_poly.pdbx_strand_id
1 'polypeptide(L)'
;MRAAATGVALAGLGIAGYLTAVHYAGGTPVCAVAHGCATVQQSQYAALAGVPVALLGLVGYVAILAALARDGEWARTAAVFLSLAGLGFSAWLTYVEIGVLNAICVWCVGSAVCMALLAALTIRRMLVPPVRA
;
A
#
# COMPACT_ATOMS: atom_id res chain seq x y z
N MET A 1 1.98 19.31 0.98
CA MET A 1 2.26 17.90 1.30
C MET A 1 1.02 17.04 1.48
N ARG A 2 -0.02 17.60 2.11
CA ARG A 2 -1.29 16.86 2.25
C ARG A 2 -1.85 16.43 0.90
N ALA A 3 -1.87 17.34 -0.08
CA ALA A 3 -2.39 17.04 -1.40
C ALA A 3 -1.58 15.95 -2.10
N ALA A 4 -0.26 16.01 -2.01
CA ALA A 4 0.62 15.01 -2.61
C ALA A 4 0.41 13.65 -1.94
N ALA A 5 0.36 13.61 -0.61
CA ALA A 5 0.12 12.38 0.14
C ALA A 5 -1.26 11.79 -0.19
N THR A 6 -2.27 12.63 -0.28
CA THR A 6 -3.63 12.18 -0.65
C THR A 6 -3.64 11.58 -2.04
N GLY A 7 -2.97 12.21 -3.01
CA GLY A 7 -2.87 11.68 -4.36
C GLY A 7 -2.19 10.32 -4.42
N VAL A 8 -1.09 10.15 -3.69
CA VAL A 8 -0.38 8.87 -3.61
C VAL A 8 -1.25 7.81 -2.93
N ALA A 9 -1.94 8.17 -1.85
CA ALA A 9 -2.83 7.24 -1.14
C ALA A 9 -4.00 6.80 -2.03
N LEU A 10 -4.55 7.70 -2.84
CA LEU A 10 -5.60 7.35 -3.79
C LEU A 10 -5.09 6.39 -4.86
N ALA A 11 -3.88 6.61 -5.36
CA ALA A 11 -3.26 5.68 -6.32
C ALA A 11 -3.08 4.29 -5.70
N GLY A 12 -2.57 4.23 -4.47
CA GLY A 12 -2.43 2.98 -3.74
C GLY A 12 -3.76 2.30 -3.48
N LEU A 13 -4.76 3.08 -3.12
CA LEU A 13 -6.13 2.58 -2.91
C LEU A 13 -6.68 1.94 -4.18
N GLY A 14 -6.47 2.59 -5.33
CA GLY A 14 -6.88 2.05 -6.62
C GLY A 14 -6.20 0.71 -6.92
N ILE A 15 -4.91 0.61 -6.69
CA ILE A 15 -4.15 -0.63 -6.87
C ILE A 15 -4.70 -1.73 -5.96
N ALA A 16 -4.82 -1.44 -4.67
CA ALA A 16 -5.30 -2.42 -3.69
C ALA A 16 -6.75 -2.82 -3.97
N GLY A 17 -7.59 -1.88 -4.36
CA GLY A 17 -8.98 -2.14 -4.73
C GLY A 17 -9.08 -3.05 -5.95
N TYR A 18 -8.28 -2.79 -6.96
CA TYR A 18 -8.24 -3.63 -8.16
C TYR A 18 -7.82 -5.07 -7.81
N LEU A 19 -6.74 -5.22 -7.05
CA LEU A 19 -6.26 -6.55 -6.66
C LEU A 19 -7.27 -7.29 -5.78
N THR A 20 -7.95 -6.59 -4.89
CA THR A 20 -8.99 -7.19 -4.05
C THR A 20 -10.17 -7.66 -4.89
N ALA A 21 -10.62 -6.83 -5.82
CA ALA A 21 -11.73 -7.18 -6.71
C ALA A 21 -11.39 -8.40 -7.56
N VAL A 22 -10.19 -8.44 -8.13
CA VAL A 22 -9.72 -9.58 -8.94
C VAL A 22 -9.65 -10.84 -8.09
N HIS A 23 -9.15 -10.73 -6.86
CA HIS A 23 -9.05 -11.89 -5.95
C HIS A 23 -10.41 -12.51 -5.68
N TYR A 24 -11.41 -11.70 -5.35
CA TYR A 24 -12.76 -12.21 -5.07
C TYR A 24 -13.52 -12.64 -6.33
N ALA A 25 -13.15 -12.11 -7.48
CA ALA A 25 -13.72 -12.56 -8.74
C ALA A 25 -13.13 -13.88 -9.23
N GLY A 26 -12.10 -14.38 -8.56
CA GLY A 26 -11.43 -15.63 -8.95
C GLY A 26 -10.53 -15.50 -10.17
N GLY A 27 -10.25 -14.25 -10.60
CA GLY A 27 -9.39 -13.99 -11.75
C GLY A 27 -7.95 -13.72 -11.37
N THR A 28 -7.17 -13.31 -12.38
CA THR A 28 -5.79 -12.87 -12.17
C THR A 28 -5.63 -11.44 -12.66
N PRO A 29 -4.78 -10.63 -12.00
CA PRO A 29 -4.57 -9.26 -12.44
C PRO A 29 -3.86 -9.19 -13.78
N VAL A 30 -4.15 -8.15 -14.53
CA VAL A 30 -3.46 -7.89 -15.80
C VAL A 30 -2.05 -7.44 -15.51
N CYS A 31 -1.07 -8.11 -16.09
CA CYS A 31 0.34 -7.85 -15.87
C CYS A 31 1.01 -7.63 -17.22
N ALA A 32 1.25 -6.37 -17.57
CA ALA A 32 1.81 -6.01 -18.88
C ALA A 32 3.34 -6.10 -18.91
N VAL A 33 4.00 -5.93 -17.78
CA VAL A 33 5.47 -5.79 -17.73
C VAL A 33 6.13 -7.01 -17.10
N ALA A 34 5.54 -7.59 -16.07
CA ALA A 34 6.07 -8.77 -15.39
C ALA A 34 4.99 -9.84 -15.35
N HIS A 35 5.36 -11.08 -15.57
CA HIS A 35 4.41 -12.20 -15.65
C HIS A 35 4.21 -12.92 -14.30
N GLY A 36 4.64 -12.29 -13.21
CA GLY A 36 4.58 -12.87 -11.87
C GLY A 36 3.32 -12.60 -11.08
N CYS A 37 2.40 -11.75 -11.58
CA CYS A 37 1.22 -11.35 -10.82
C CYS A 37 0.35 -12.54 -10.41
N ALA A 38 0.08 -13.46 -11.33
CA ALA A 38 -0.72 -14.64 -11.04
C ALA A 38 -0.05 -15.51 -9.98
N THR A 39 1.26 -15.74 -10.12
CA THR A 39 2.04 -16.54 -9.18
C THR A 39 1.98 -15.94 -7.77
N VAL A 40 2.19 -14.64 -7.65
CA VAL A 40 2.17 -13.94 -6.36
C VAL A 40 0.77 -13.98 -5.76
N GLN A 41 -0.25 -13.67 -6.55
CA GLN A 41 -1.63 -13.60 -6.05
C GLN A 41 -2.21 -14.97 -5.69
N GLN A 42 -1.70 -16.04 -6.29
CA GLN A 42 -2.15 -17.41 -6.01
C GLN A 42 -1.28 -18.11 -4.95
N SER A 43 -0.23 -17.47 -4.47
CA SER A 43 0.65 -18.05 -3.47
C SER A 43 -0.01 -18.02 -2.09
N GLN A 44 0.53 -18.84 -1.17
CA GLN A 44 0.10 -18.82 0.23
C GLN A 44 0.35 -17.47 0.90
N TYR A 45 1.23 -16.64 0.33
CA TYR A 45 1.56 -15.31 0.86
C TYR A 45 0.56 -14.24 0.42
N ALA A 46 -0.34 -14.55 -0.52
CA ALA A 46 -1.36 -13.61 -0.97
C ALA A 46 -2.52 -13.49 0.04
N ALA A 47 -2.59 -14.38 1.01
CA ALA A 47 -3.59 -14.33 2.07
C ALA A 47 -2.92 -14.55 3.42
N LEU A 48 -3.35 -13.80 4.42
CA LEU A 48 -2.87 -13.91 5.78
C LEU A 48 -4.05 -14.25 6.67
N ALA A 49 -4.01 -15.42 7.33
CA ALA A 49 -5.10 -15.89 8.18
C ALA A 49 -6.46 -15.94 7.46
N GLY A 50 -6.44 -16.26 6.18
CA GLY A 50 -7.65 -16.33 5.36
C GLY A 50 -8.10 -14.99 4.79
N VAL A 51 -7.43 -13.89 5.12
CA VAL A 51 -7.76 -12.56 4.60
C VAL A 51 -6.78 -12.21 3.48
N PRO A 52 -7.27 -11.82 2.28
CA PRO A 52 -6.37 -11.40 1.21
C PRO A 52 -5.49 -10.23 1.63
N VAL A 53 -4.21 -10.31 1.31
CA VAL A 53 -3.26 -9.22 1.59
C VAL A 53 -3.69 -7.92 0.90
N ALA A 54 -4.25 -8.03 -0.31
CA ALA A 54 -4.77 -6.86 -1.02
C ALA A 54 -5.87 -6.15 -0.24
N LEU A 55 -6.72 -6.90 0.45
CA LEU A 55 -7.76 -6.31 1.31
C LEU A 55 -7.16 -5.58 2.50
N LEU A 56 -6.12 -6.15 3.10
CA LEU A 56 -5.40 -5.48 4.19
C LEU A 56 -4.79 -4.16 3.71
N GLY A 57 -4.22 -4.15 2.50
CA GLY A 57 -3.70 -2.93 1.89
C GLY A 57 -4.81 -1.91 1.63
N LEU A 58 -5.95 -2.36 1.14
CA LEU A 58 -7.10 -1.50 0.90
C LEU A 58 -7.54 -0.79 2.19
N VAL A 59 -7.70 -1.55 3.26
CA VAL A 59 -8.06 -1.00 4.58
C VAL A 59 -6.99 -0.02 5.06
N GLY A 60 -5.72 -0.36 4.88
CA GLY A 60 -4.60 0.49 5.24
C GLY A 60 -4.63 1.83 4.51
N TYR A 61 -4.87 1.82 3.20
CA TYR A 61 -4.96 3.06 2.41
C TYR A 61 -6.16 3.91 2.82
N VAL A 62 -7.30 3.29 3.11
CA VAL A 62 -8.49 4.00 3.61
C VAL A 62 -8.17 4.66 4.95
N ALA A 63 -7.51 3.94 5.85
CA ALA A 63 -7.12 4.48 7.16
C ALA A 63 -6.15 5.66 7.02
N ILE A 64 -5.18 5.54 6.11
CA ILE A 64 -4.23 6.63 5.83
C ILE A 64 -4.97 7.85 5.28
N LEU A 65 -5.90 7.65 4.35
CA LEU A 65 -6.70 8.74 3.80
C LEU A 65 -7.53 9.43 4.88
N ALA A 66 -8.12 8.65 5.78
CA ALA A 66 -8.87 9.20 6.91
C ALA A 66 -7.97 10.05 7.82
N ALA A 67 -6.76 9.57 8.08
CA ALA A 67 -5.79 10.31 8.88
C ALA A 67 -5.32 11.60 8.18
N LEU A 68 -5.15 11.55 6.85
CA LEU A 68 -4.77 12.72 6.06
C LEU A 68 -5.87 13.76 6.01
N ALA A 69 -7.12 13.34 6.10
CA ALA A 69 -8.27 14.24 6.07
C ALA A 69 -8.45 15.02 7.37
N ARG A 70 -7.78 14.60 8.43
CA ARG A 70 -7.89 15.22 9.75
C ARG A 70 -6.65 16.04 10.09
N ASP A 71 -6.86 17.09 10.87
CA ASP A 71 -5.77 17.88 11.42
C ASP A 71 -5.46 17.45 12.85
N GLY A 72 -4.27 17.79 13.35
CA GLY A 72 -3.85 17.51 14.69
C GLY A 72 -2.75 16.47 14.79
N GLU A 73 -2.12 16.38 15.95
CA GLU A 73 -0.99 15.50 16.18
C GLU A 73 -1.37 14.03 16.09
N TRP A 74 -2.54 13.68 16.59
CA TRP A 74 -3.04 12.31 16.52
C TRP A 74 -3.14 11.82 15.08
N ALA A 75 -3.72 12.65 14.21
CA ALA A 75 -3.87 12.32 12.81
C ALA A 75 -2.52 12.18 12.11
N ARG A 76 -1.58 13.09 12.40
CA ARG A 76 -0.23 13.03 11.82
C ARG A 76 0.52 11.80 12.28
N THR A 77 0.47 11.49 13.57
CA THR A 77 1.10 10.30 14.13
C THR A 77 0.51 9.03 13.56
N ALA A 78 -0.82 8.97 13.44
CA ALA A 78 -1.51 7.83 12.85
C ALA A 78 -1.09 7.62 11.39
N ALA A 79 -1.00 8.70 10.62
CA ALA A 79 -0.57 8.61 9.21
C ALA A 79 0.86 8.06 9.10
N VAL A 80 1.77 8.54 9.93
CA VAL A 80 3.16 8.05 9.96
C VAL A 80 3.19 6.57 10.34
N PHE A 81 2.51 6.21 11.41
CA PHE A 81 2.48 4.84 11.91
C PHE A 81 1.94 3.88 10.86
N LEU A 82 0.80 4.21 10.26
CA LEU A 82 0.17 3.38 9.25
C LEU A 82 1.05 3.24 8.00
N SER A 83 1.68 4.33 7.57
CA SER A 83 2.56 4.32 6.40
C SER A 83 3.80 3.48 6.65
N LEU A 84 4.41 3.58 7.83
CA LEU A 84 5.58 2.78 8.19
C LEU A 84 5.24 1.31 8.33
N ALA A 85 4.10 0.99 8.94
CA ALA A 85 3.64 -0.39 9.05
C ALA A 85 3.38 -0.98 7.66
N GLY A 86 2.71 -0.21 6.80
CA GLY A 86 2.46 -0.62 5.42
C GLY A 86 3.75 -0.79 4.62
N LEU A 87 4.71 0.10 4.80
CA LEU A 87 6.01 0.00 4.14
C LEU A 87 6.77 -1.24 4.58
N GLY A 88 6.80 -1.51 5.88
CA GLY A 88 7.46 -2.71 6.40
C GLY A 88 6.84 -3.99 5.86
N PHE A 89 5.51 -4.04 5.84
CA PHE A 89 4.78 -5.16 5.28
C PHE A 89 5.02 -5.31 3.77
N SER A 90 5.02 -4.21 3.04
CA SER A 90 5.32 -4.20 1.60
C SER A 90 6.75 -4.65 1.32
N ALA A 91 7.70 -4.23 2.14
CA ALA A 91 9.09 -4.65 2.02
C ALA A 91 9.22 -6.16 2.23
N TRP A 92 8.52 -6.71 3.22
CA TRP A 92 8.50 -8.14 3.46
C TRP A 92 7.91 -8.90 2.27
N LEU A 93 6.78 -8.42 1.74
CA LEU A 93 6.16 -9.05 0.56
C LEU A 93 7.07 -8.98 -0.66
N THR A 94 7.75 -7.86 -0.88
CA THR A 94 8.71 -7.73 -1.98
C THR A 94 9.86 -8.71 -1.82
N TYR A 95 10.35 -8.89 -0.60
CA TYR A 95 11.37 -9.89 -0.31
C TYR A 95 10.87 -11.30 -0.67
N VAL A 96 9.63 -11.63 -0.29
CA VAL A 96 9.04 -12.93 -0.62
C VAL A 96 8.93 -13.11 -2.14
N GLU A 97 8.53 -12.07 -2.86
CA GLU A 97 8.42 -12.13 -4.33
C GLU A 97 9.77 -12.46 -4.97
N ILE A 98 10.82 -11.77 -4.54
CA ILE A 98 12.15 -11.88 -5.15
C ILE A 98 12.87 -13.13 -4.64
N GLY A 99 12.87 -13.36 -3.32
CA GLY A 99 13.70 -14.36 -2.69
C GLY A 99 13.07 -15.74 -2.57
N VAL A 100 11.75 -15.82 -2.46
CA VAL A 100 11.05 -17.09 -2.22
C VAL A 100 10.28 -17.53 -3.46
N LEU A 101 9.49 -16.67 -4.05
CA LEU A 101 8.64 -17.00 -5.20
C LEU A 101 9.35 -16.84 -6.54
N ASN A 102 10.42 -16.08 -6.60
CA ASN A 102 11.13 -15.70 -7.83
C ASN A 102 10.17 -15.16 -8.89
N ALA A 103 9.16 -14.41 -8.44
CA ALA A 103 8.14 -13.82 -9.29
C ALA A 103 7.85 -12.41 -8.78
N ILE A 104 7.61 -11.48 -9.68
CA ILE A 104 7.36 -10.08 -9.34
C ILE A 104 5.96 -9.72 -9.82
N CYS A 105 5.15 -9.20 -8.88
CA CYS A 105 3.85 -8.63 -9.17
C CYS A 105 4.03 -7.11 -9.34
N VAL A 106 3.80 -6.61 -10.56
CA VAL A 106 3.98 -5.19 -10.83
C VAL A 106 3.04 -4.32 -10.00
N TRP A 107 1.84 -4.81 -9.74
CA TRP A 107 0.86 -4.12 -8.89
C TRP A 107 1.31 -4.04 -7.43
N CYS A 108 1.89 -5.12 -6.93
CA CYS A 108 2.42 -5.16 -5.56
C CYS A 108 3.62 -4.23 -5.41
N VAL A 109 4.50 -4.19 -6.40
CA VAL A 109 5.64 -3.27 -6.41
C VAL A 109 5.15 -1.82 -6.49
N GLY A 110 4.14 -1.54 -7.31
CA GLY A 110 3.52 -0.23 -7.38
C GLY A 110 2.95 0.21 -6.03
N SER A 111 2.28 -0.69 -5.34
CA SER A 111 1.77 -0.41 -3.99
C SER A 111 2.90 -0.17 -2.99
N ALA A 112 4.00 -0.93 -3.09
CA ALA A 112 5.16 -0.73 -2.23
C ALA A 112 5.78 0.65 -2.45
N VAL A 113 5.88 1.10 -3.69
CA VAL A 113 6.36 2.45 -4.02
C VAL A 113 5.43 3.50 -3.44
N CYS A 114 4.11 3.32 -3.56
CA CYS A 114 3.14 4.23 -2.96
C CYS A 114 3.31 4.31 -1.44
N MET A 115 3.51 3.19 -0.77
CA MET A 115 3.74 3.19 0.68
C MET A 115 5.05 3.88 1.06
N ALA A 116 6.11 3.68 0.27
CA ALA A 116 7.38 4.37 0.51
C ALA A 116 7.23 5.88 0.39
N LEU A 117 6.52 6.34 -0.65
CA LEU A 117 6.23 7.76 -0.83
C LEU A 117 5.35 8.31 0.30
N LEU A 118 4.34 7.56 0.72
CA LEU A 118 3.49 7.96 1.84
C LEU A 118 4.29 8.05 3.13
N ALA A 119 5.16 7.09 3.40
CA ALA A 119 6.01 7.14 4.58
C ALA A 119 6.89 8.40 4.58
N ALA A 120 7.53 8.70 3.44
CA ALA A 120 8.36 9.89 3.32
C ALA A 120 7.54 11.17 3.49
N LEU A 121 6.39 11.27 2.83
CA LEU A 121 5.54 12.46 2.90
C LEU A 121 4.92 12.66 4.27
N THR A 122 4.46 11.59 4.91
CA THR A 122 3.85 11.69 6.24
C THR A 122 4.88 12.03 7.31
N ILE A 123 6.08 11.47 7.22
CA ILE A 123 7.18 11.82 8.14
C ILE A 123 7.55 13.28 7.96
N ARG A 124 7.70 13.73 6.72
CA ARG A 124 8.02 15.11 6.43
C ARG A 124 6.95 16.07 6.96
N ARG A 125 5.67 15.71 6.78
CA ARG A 125 4.54 16.48 7.30
C ARG A 125 4.58 16.57 8.82
N MET A 126 5.03 15.53 9.50
CA MET A 126 5.14 15.49 10.94
C MET A 126 6.30 16.34 11.45
N LEU A 127 7.45 16.32 10.76
CA LEU A 127 8.66 17.02 11.14
C LEU A 127 8.63 18.51 10.81
N VAL A 128 7.92 18.86 9.71
CA VAL A 128 7.82 20.27 9.29
C VAL A 128 6.55 20.85 9.89
N PRO A 129 6.65 21.96 10.68
CA PRO A 129 5.45 22.59 11.20
C PRO A 129 4.50 23.00 10.08
N PRO A 130 3.19 22.88 10.27
CA PRO A 130 2.24 23.27 9.23
C PRO A 130 2.39 24.77 8.92
N VAL A 131 2.56 25.04 7.63
CA VAL A 131 2.55 26.43 7.16
C VAL A 131 1.11 26.91 7.25
N ARG A 132 0.89 27.94 8.01
CA ARG A 132 -0.43 28.53 8.07
C ARG A 132 -0.66 29.33 6.81
N ALA A 133 -1.61 28.89 6.08
CA ALA A 133 -2.07 29.66 4.93
C ALA A 133 -3.11 30.66 5.37
#